data_fd0e2ba9ebba1cc92e73eb4a1571e320
#
_entry.id   fd0e2ba9ebba1cc92e73eb4a1571e320
#
_cell.length_a   1.000
_cell.length_b   1.000
_cell.length_c   1.000
_cell.angle_alpha   90.00
_cell.angle_beta   90.00
_cell.angle_gamma   90.00
#
_symmetry.space_group_name_H-M   'P 1'
#
loop_
_entity.id
_entity.type
_entity.pdbx_description
1 polymer ?
#
loop_
_entity_poly.entity_id
_entity_poly.type
_entity_poly.pdbx_seq_one_letter_code
_entity_poly.pdbx_strand_id
1 'polypeptide(L)'
;FFSRPVAVVPELQDKTLGPVLNISFKTEKTLLPVSKIAGLYDLHIALQMLMKRLLEINPQLTQLKIEQMFVRGILNQLDAYSVLLPQEIYNEFNINIGGQFAGVGLVVGTRDDQLTVIAPMDGSPAALAGMKPLDRIVAVDGEKTEHMTLDEILHRLRGNIGTPVTLSVLRRGHAKALQFELLREDIQVESVETYDLSSSKQTVSYVRIKNFQIDTSHELKNKLGSLNMIDGVILDLRNNPGGLLEEAIRVSDLFLPGKKRIVSTKGTVVSSVHDAKQFFAAEHLLNIPLVLLINRGSASAAESVAAALRQNERAIVVGEQSFGKGTVQTLWDLKDGSGLKLTIGEYLTPSGRSIHNIGVMPNLRLIPVTVPEFKNGKTELGRQEIFTTEKRFDLLSDFDPENRVNDLDELSISYLSHTPILNEDSEIIDNNLKIEKLKADIFVKTAEQLLSQWNPKNTNSVIQKISREVEQKESEIITEALSKHGIDWSLNPFIKSVTPEMLILTWSAEMISRDLLRVKVNLRNSGKIDAQRLIAVTRASNGILDSLEFPIGKLVSEENTSRTIDVKIPAGMMEEQEPVEILLFDHNLKKLKSVRRQ
;
A
#
# COMPACT_ATOMS: atom_id res chain seq x y z
N PHE A 1 -15.84 2.92 19.41
CA PHE A 1 -16.98 2.33 20.14
C PHE A 1 -17.17 2.88 21.56
N PHE A 2 -16.36 3.81 21.97
CA PHE A 2 -16.66 4.69 23.08
C PHE A 2 -16.86 6.08 22.48
N SER A 3 -18.05 6.63 22.55
CA SER A 3 -18.30 8.04 22.21
C SER A 3 -17.56 9.01 23.15
N ARG A 4 -16.85 8.48 24.15
CA ARG A 4 -15.81 9.13 24.96
C ARG A 4 -14.82 8.05 25.40
N PRO A 5 -13.50 8.27 25.25
CA PRO A 5 -12.50 7.30 25.64
C PRO A 5 -12.55 7.03 27.14
N VAL A 6 -12.44 5.75 27.53
CA VAL A 6 -12.04 5.40 28.88
C VAL A 6 -10.59 5.88 29.00
N ALA A 7 -10.35 6.97 29.66
CA ALA A 7 -9.00 7.44 29.91
C ALA A 7 -8.36 6.52 30.96
N VAL A 8 -7.42 5.70 30.53
CA VAL A 8 -6.54 4.96 31.42
C VAL A 8 -5.30 5.84 31.58
N VAL A 9 -5.26 6.61 32.65
CA VAL A 9 -4.09 7.44 32.98
C VAL A 9 -3.30 6.70 34.06
N PRO A 10 -2.01 6.39 33.86
CA PRO A 10 -1.13 5.98 34.94
C PRO A 10 -0.93 7.21 35.84
N GLU A 11 -1.68 7.31 36.92
CA GLU A 11 -1.39 8.28 37.99
C GLU A 11 -0.14 7.82 38.74
N LEU A 12 0.92 8.59 38.61
CA LEU A 12 2.14 8.45 39.36
C LEU A 12 1.86 8.68 40.87
N GLN A 13 1.92 7.54 41.62
CA GLN A 13 2.09 7.51 43.07
C GLN A 13 0.91 8.01 43.95
N ASP A 14 0.03 7.09 44.27
CA ASP A 14 -0.55 7.11 45.62
C ASP A 14 0.53 6.60 46.59
N LYS A 15 0.90 7.45 47.59
CA LYS A 15 1.98 7.16 48.55
C LYS A 15 1.70 5.92 49.40
N THR A 16 0.45 5.41 49.42
CA THR A 16 0.02 4.26 50.20
C THR A 16 -0.17 2.98 49.42
N LEU A 17 -0.45 3.07 48.10
CA LEU A 17 -0.79 1.90 47.24
C LEU A 17 0.28 1.59 46.19
N GLY A 18 1.33 2.39 46.03
CA GLY A 18 2.28 2.28 44.95
C GLY A 18 1.67 2.68 43.58
N PRO A 19 2.23 2.25 42.45
CA PRO A 19 1.68 2.58 41.14
C PRO A 19 0.28 1.97 40.98
N VAL A 20 -0.70 2.83 40.64
CA VAL A 20 -2.10 2.45 40.44
C VAL A 20 -2.55 2.81 39.04
N LEU A 21 -3.40 1.98 38.47
CA LEU A 21 -4.09 2.24 37.22
C LEU A 21 -5.43 2.93 37.55
N ASN A 22 -5.60 4.17 37.11
CA ASN A 22 -6.85 4.89 37.30
C ASN A 22 -7.74 4.69 36.07
N ILE A 23 -8.89 4.02 36.25
CA ILE A 23 -9.87 3.75 35.19
C ILE A 23 -11.06 4.68 35.44
N SER A 24 -11.24 5.66 34.56
CA SER A 24 -12.31 6.61 34.62
C SER A 24 -13.37 6.35 33.54
N PHE A 25 -14.63 6.27 33.94
CA PHE A 25 -15.75 6.21 33.01
C PHE A 25 -16.88 7.13 33.53
N LYS A 26 -17.23 8.14 32.76
CA LYS A 26 -18.14 9.22 33.19
C LYS A 26 -17.63 9.87 34.49
N THR A 27 -18.40 9.75 35.54
CA THR A 27 -18.06 10.29 36.88
C THR A 27 -17.41 9.25 37.80
N GLU A 28 -17.36 8.00 37.40
CA GLU A 28 -16.83 6.92 38.25
C GLU A 28 -15.33 6.70 37.98
N LYS A 29 -14.60 6.55 39.09
CA LYS A 29 -13.16 6.22 39.09
C LYS A 29 -12.93 4.91 39.84
N THR A 30 -12.15 4.01 39.23
CA THR A 30 -11.72 2.76 39.85
C THR A 30 -10.20 2.72 39.87
N LEU A 31 -9.60 2.53 41.03
CA LEU A 31 -8.16 2.43 41.20
C LEU A 31 -7.75 0.94 41.25
N LEU A 32 -6.90 0.49 40.34
CA LEU A 32 -6.35 -0.85 40.33
C LEU A 32 -4.87 -0.79 40.75
N PRO A 33 -4.46 -1.41 41.88
CA PRO A 33 -3.06 -1.42 42.32
C PRO A 33 -2.22 -2.33 41.41
N VAL A 34 -1.34 -1.76 40.61
CA VAL A 34 -0.48 -2.50 39.67
C VAL A 34 0.70 -3.15 40.39
N SER A 35 1.13 -2.58 41.53
CA SER A 35 2.22 -3.10 42.37
C SER A 35 1.99 -4.49 42.94
N LYS A 36 0.74 -4.96 42.94
CA LYS A 36 0.37 -6.30 43.40
C LYS A 36 0.42 -7.38 42.32
N ILE A 37 0.72 -7.00 41.07
CA ILE A 37 0.82 -7.95 39.95
C ILE A 37 2.27 -8.44 39.86
N ALA A 38 2.56 -9.56 40.52
CA ALA A 38 3.89 -10.17 40.55
C ALA A 38 4.06 -11.33 39.54
N GLY A 39 2.95 -11.82 38.97
CA GLY A 39 2.97 -12.94 38.02
C GLY A 39 1.66 -13.09 37.23
N LEU A 40 1.61 -14.10 36.37
CA LEU A 40 0.46 -14.35 35.50
C LEU A 40 -0.85 -14.61 36.26
N TYR A 41 -0.76 -15.20 37.43
CA TYR A 41 -1.94 -15.46 38.28
C TYR A 41 -2.54 -14.14 38.79
N ASP A 42 -1.68 -13.22 39.29
CA ASP A 42 -2.12 -11.92 39.78
C ASP A 42 -2.69 -11.07 38.65
N LEU A 43 -2.07 -11.13 37.47
CA LEU A 43 -2.57 -10.49 36.26
C LEU A 43 -3.96 -11.01 35.89
N HIS A 44 -4.16 -12.33 35.92
CA HIS A 44 -5.46 -12.95 35.63
C HIS A 44 -6.55 -12.44 36.60
N ILE A 45 -6.28 -12.43 37.90
CA ILE A 45 -7.21 -11.91 38.91
C ILE A 45 -7.52 -10.42 38.65
N ALA A 46 -6.50 -9.61 38.37
CA ALA A 46 -6.67 -8.19 38.08
C ALA A 46 -7.55 -7.95 36.84
N LEU A 47 -7.33 -8.73 35.77
CA LEU A 47 -8.15 -8.65 34.54
C LEU A 47 -9.59 -9.10 34.78
N GLN A 48 -9.82 -10.15 35.61
CA GLN A 48 -11.18 -10.57 35.99
C GLN A 48 -11.92 -9.48 36.80
N MET A 49 -11.25 -8.84 37.76
CA MET A 49 -11.83 -7.74 38.52
C MET A 49 -12.18 -6.56 37.61
N LEU A 50 -11.28 -6.22 36.68
CA LEU A 50 -11.50 -5.16 35.72
C LEU A 50 -12.67 -5.47 34.77
N MET A 51 -12.73 -6.71 34.27
CA MET A 51 -13.82 -7.18 33.40
C MET A 51 -15.17 -7.08 34.09
N LYS A 52 -15.27 -7.58 35.34
CA LYS A 52 -16.48 -7.48 36.14
C LYS A 52 -16.93 -6.01 36.29
N ARG A 53 -15.98 -5.12 36.58
CA ARG A 53 -16.27 -3.68 36.75
C ARG A 53 -16.72 -3.03 35.45
N LEU A 54 -16.10 -3.39 34.30
CA LEU A 54 -16.50 -2.88 32.99
C LEU A 54 -17.91 -3.31 32.60
N LEU A 55 -18.31 -4.54 32.91
CA LEU A 55 -19.68 -5.05 32.67
C LEU A 55 -20.72 -4.32 33.54
N GLU A 56 -20.39 -3.99 34.82
CA GLU A 56 -21.25 -3.21 35.70
C GLU A 56 -21.47 -1.77 35.18
N ILE A 57 -20.40 -1.14 34.71
CA ILE A 57 -20.42 0.26 34.22
C ILE A 57 -21.09 0.38 32.86
N ASN A 58 -20.90 -0.59 31.98
CA ASN A 58 -21.46 -0.59 30.62
C ASN A 58 -22.10 -1.97 30.28
N PRO A 59 -23.40 -2.13 30.58
CA PRO A 59 -24.11 -3.40 30.32
C PRO A 59 -24.23 -3.79 28.85
N GLN A 60 -23.87 -2.90 27.90
CA GLN A 60 -23.86 -3.23 26.47
C GLN A 60 -22.59 -3.99 26.05
N LEU A 61 -21.58 -4.04 26.90
CA LEU A 61 -20.39 -4.84 26.64
C LEU A 61 -20.66 -6.32 26.98
N THR A 62 -20.20 -7.20 26.09
CA THR A 62 -20.16 -8.64 26.39
C THR A 62 -18.81 -9.03 26.96
N GLN A 63 -18.78 -10.12 27.74
CA GLN A 63 -17.54 -10.68 28.28
C GLN A 63 -16.52 -10.93 27.16
N LEU A 64 -16.93 -11.60 26.07
CA LEU A 64 -16.07 -11.90 24.91
C LEU A 64 -15.43 -10.64 24.34
N LYS A 65 -16.19 -9.57 24.21
CA LYS A 65 -15.68 -8.30 23.67
C LYS A 65 -14.61 -7.67 24.56
N ILE A 66 -14.78 -7.74 25.88
CA ILE A 66 -13.80 -7.26 26.86
C ILE A 66 -12.53 -8.14 26.81
N GLU A 67 -12.66 -9.46 26.76
CA GLU A 67 -11.54 -10.37 26.62
C GLU A 67 -10.73 -10.09 25.35
N GLN A 68 -11.40 -9.93 24.22
CA GLN A 68 -10.75 -9.53 22.96
C GLN A 68 -10.03 -8.20 23.07
N MET A 69 -10.60 -7.21 23.76
CA MET A 69 -9.94 -5.90 23.99
C MET A 69 -8.69 -6.06 24.86
N PHE A 70 -8.70 -6.88 25.88
CA PHE A 70 -7.53 -7.15 26.71
C PHE A 70 -6.41 -7.83 25.92
N VAL A 71 -6.75 -8.88 25.16
CA VAL A 71 -5.79 -9.56 24.32
C VAL A 71 -5.18 -8.59 23.29
N ARG A 72 -6.00 -7.77 22.65
CA ARG A 72 -5.49 -6.72 21.72
C ARG A 72 -4.55 -5.75 22.43
N GLY A 73 -4.90 -5.33 23.64
CA GLY A 73 -4.04 -4.43 24.41
C GLY A 73 -2.66 -5.03 24.71
N ILE A 74 -2.61 -6.32 25.02
CA ILE A 74 -1.35 -7.05 25.23
C ILE A 74 -0.57 -7.18 23.91
N LEU A 75 -1.23 -7.61 22.84
CA LEU A 75 -0.60 -7.83 21.54
C LEU A 75 -0.01 -6.54 20.95
N ASN A 76 -0.69 -5.40 21.14
CA ASN A 76 -0.20 -4.08 20.69
C ASN A 76 1.12 -3.66 21.37
N GLN A 77 1.50 -4.28 22.49
CA GLN A 77 2.79 -4.05 23.15
C GLN A 77 3.92 -4.90 22.55
N LEU A 78 3.61 -5.92 21.74
CA LEU A 78 4.59 -6.79 21.12
C LEU A 78 5.11 -6.17 19.81
N ASP A 79 4.21 -5.97 18.86
CA ASP A 79 4.48 -5.37 17.56
C ASP A 79 3.17 -4.98 16.83
N ALA A 80 3.30 -4.31 15.68
CA ALA A 80 2.14 -3.86 14.91
C ALA A 80 1.39 -4.98 14.14
N TYR A 81 1.92 -6.20 14.10
CA TYR A 81 1.42 -7.30 13.27
C TYR A 81 0.89 -8.48 14.06
N SER A 82 1.20 -8.55 15.37
CA SER A 82 0.65 -9.53 16.28
C SER A 82 -0.78 -9.14 16.63
N VAL A 83 -1.77 -9.96 16.21
CA VAL A 83 -3.19 -9.63 16.34
C VAL A 83 -4.03 -10.85 16.71
N LEU A 84 -5.12 -10.62 17.43
CA LEU A 84 -6.23 -11.55 17.58
C LEU A 84 -7.24 -11.27 16.47
N LEU A 85 -7.51 -12.26 15.65
CA LEU A 85 -8.50 -12.23 14.57
C LEU A 85 -9.80 -12.85 15.10
N PRO A 86 -10.87 -12.07 15.31
CA PRO A 86 -12.20 -12.62 15.60
C PRO A 86 -12.61 -13.64 14.55
N GLN A 87 -13.53 -14.54 14.88
CA GLN A 87 -13.92 -15.67 14.03
C GLN A 87 -14.28 -15.25 12.60
N GLU A 88 -15.06 -14.18 12.45
CA GLU A 88 -15.46 -13.69 11.12
C GLU A 88 -14.24 -13.26 10.31
N ILE A 89 -13.37 -12.44 10.91
CA ILE A 89 -12.14 -11.94 10.25
C ILE A 89 -11.16 -13.09 9.97
N TYR A 90 -11.12 -14.08 10.87
CA TYR A 90 -10.28 -15.26 10.70
C TYR A 90 -10.74 -16.15 9.55
N ASN A 91 -12.05 -16.34 9.40
CA ASN A 91 -12.61 -17.06 8.27
C ASN A 91 -12.31 -16.37 6.94
N GLU A 92 -12.47 -15.02 6.86
CA GLU A 92 -12.10 -14.24 5.68
C GLU A 92 -10.61 -14.37 5.36
N PHE A 93 -9.77 -14.32 6.37
CA PHE A 93 -8.32 -14.50 6.22
C PHE A 93 -7.98 -15.89 5.64
N ASN A 94 -8.63 -16.95 6.14
CA ASN A 94 -8.43 -18.31 5.63
C ASN A 94 -8.93 -18.47 4.19
N ILE A 95 -10.05 -17.86 3.83
CA ILE A 95 -10.55 -17.81 2.45
C ILE A 95 -9.53 -17.14 1.52
N ASN A 96 -9.00 -15.99 1.93
CA ASN A 96 -8.02 -15.25 1.12
C ASN A 96 -6.72 -16.02 0.93
N ILE A 97 -6.28 -16.79 1.92
CA ILE A 97 -5.10 -17.66 1.82
C ILE A 97 -5.41 -18.93 1.05
N GLY A 98 -6.59 -19.53 1.28
CA GLY A 98 -7.02 -20.72 0.59
C GLY A 98 -7.26 -20.54 -0.90
N GLY A 99 -7.61 -19.31 -1.31
CA GLY A 99 -7.93 -18.99 -2.70
C GLY A 99 -9.24 -19.64 -3.18
N GLN A 100 -10.06 -20.12 -2.27
CA GLN A 100 -11.33 -20.76 -2.57
C GLN A 100 -12.35 -20.51 -1.46
N PHE A 101 -13.60 -20.43 -1.84
CA PHE A 101 -14.70 -20.28 -0.89
C PHE A 101 -15.97 -20.93 -1.41
N ALA A 102 -16.79 -21.42 -0.49
CA ALA A 102 -18.10 -21.96 -0.84
C ALA A 102 -19.11 -20.82 -1.03
N GLY A 103 -19.62 -20.66 -2.25
CA GLY A 103 -20.52 -19.58 -2.60
C GLY A 103 -21.05 -19.68 -4.01
N VAL A 104 -21.60 -18.57 -4.53
CA VAL A 104 -22.21 -18.51 -5.87
C VAL A 104 -21.31 -17.88 -6.93
N GLY A 105 -20.14 -17.37 -6.56
CA GLY A 105 -19.17 -16.77 -7.49
C GLY A 105 -19.61 -15.44 -8.08
N LEU A 106 -20.00 -14.50 -7.21
CA LEU A 106 -20.32 -13.12 -7.56
C LEU A 106 -19.34 -12.15 -6.94
N VAL A 107 -18.82 -11.24 -7.73
CA VAL A 107 -18.18 -10.01 -7.25
C VAL A 107 -19.27 -8.97 -7.14
N VAL A 108 -19.51 -8.46 -5.94
CA VAL A 108 -20.58 -7.49 -5.67
C VAL A 108 -20.02 -6.25 -4.98
N GLY A 109 -20.73 -5.14 -5.14
CA GLY A 109 -20.41 -3.88 -4.49
C GLY A 109 -21.65 -3.01 -4.33
N THR A 110 -21.53 -1.88 -3.67
CA THR A 110 -22.62 -0.91 -3.52
C THR A 110 -22.50 0.18 -4.58
N ARG A 111 -23.56 0.40 -5.34
CA ARG A 111 -23.68 1.50 -6.31
C ARG A 111 -25.01 2.19 -6.12
N ASP A 112 -25.00 3.52 -5.97
CA ASP A 112 -26.21 4.31 -5.70
C ASP A 112 -27.00 3.75 -4.50
N ASP A 113 -26.30 3.39 -3.42
CA ASP A 113 -26.81 2.74 -2.21
C ASP A 113 -27.54 1.40 -2.47
N GLN A 114 -27.29 0.76 -3.61
CA GLN A 114 -27.88 -0.52 -3.98
C GLN A 114 -26.83 -1.58 -4.23
N LEU A 115 -27.05 -2.79 -3.71
CA LEU A 115 -26.21 -3.94 -3.98
C LEU A 115 -26.23 -4.28 -5.47
N THR A 116 -25.08 -4.21 -6.10
CA THR A 116 -24.93 -4.39 -7.55
C THR A 116 -23.87 -5.43 -7.86
N VAL A 117 -24.13 -6.28 -8.84
CA VAL A 117 -23.16 -7.22 -9.38
C VAL A 117 -22.13 -6.44 -10.19
N ILE A 118 -20.87 -6.50 -9.76
CA ILE A 118 -19.73 -5.97 -10.52
C ILE A 118 -19.43 -6.95 -11.65
N ALA A 119 -19.23 -8.24 -11.31
CA ALA A 119 -19.04 -9.31 -12.29
C ALA A 119 -19.39 -10.67 -11.69
N PRO A 120 -20.03 -11.59 -12.44
CA PRO A 120 -19.99 -13.01 -12.11
C PRO A 120 -18.58 -13.56 -12.41
N MET A 121 -18.09 -14.47 -11.59
CA MET A 121 -16.81 -15.17 -11.80
C MET A 121 -16.99 -16.25 -12.88
N ASP A 122 -16.06 -16.36 -13.79
CA ASP A 122 -16.12 -17.31 -14.89
C ASP A 122 -16.26 -18.76 -14.37
N GLY A 123 -17.16 -19.52 -15.01
CA GLY A 123 -17.45 -20.90 -14.64
C GLY A 123 -18.24 -21.08 -13.33
N SER A 124 -18.55 -20.01 -12.61
CA SER A 124 -19.28 -20.06 -11.35
C SER A 124 -20.79 -20.31 -11.55
N PRO A 125 -21.53 -20.77 -10.51
CA PRO A 125 -22.97 -20.93 -10.55
C PRO A 125 -23.71 -19.67 -11.03
N ALA A 126 -23.29 -18.50 -10.59
CA ALA A 126 -23.89 -17.23 -11.01
C ALA A 126 -23.66 -16.93 -12.51
N ALA A 127 -22.44 -17.19 -13.02
CA ALA A 127 -22.14 -17.03 -14.43
C ALA A 127 -22.94 -18.00 -15.30
N LEU A 128 -23.00 -19.28 -14.91
CA LEU A 128 -23.73 -20.33 -15.62
C LEU A 128 -25.24 -20.07 -15.62
N ALA A 129 -25.80 -19.50 -14.55
CA ALA A 129 -27.18 -19.08 -14.48
C ALA A 129 -27.48 -17.82 -15.32
N GLY A 130 -26.48 -17.18 -15.93
CA GLY A 130 -26.65 -16.02 -16.77
C GLY A 130 -26.85 -14.70 -16.00
N MET A 131 -26.32 -14.60 -14.78
CA MET A 131 -26.21 -13.32 -14.09
C MET A 131 -25.24 -12.41 -14.86
N LYS A 132 -25.49 -11.11 -14.79
CA LYS A 132 -24.74 -10.13 -15.57
C LYS A 132 -24.24 -8.99 -14.69
N PRO A 133 -23.12 -8.36 -15.08
CA PRO A 133 -22.73 -7.10 -14.51
C PRO A 133 -23.86 -6.06 -14.56
N LEU A 134 -23.89 -5.17 -13.55
CA LEU A 134 -24.95 -4.18 -13.32
C LEU A 134 -26.32 -4.76 -12.91
N ASP A 135 -26.46 -6.05 -12.70
CA ASP A 135 -27.63 -6.63 -12.05
C ASP A 135 -27.72 -6.10 -10.61
N ARG A 136 -28.90 -5.59 -10.21
CA ARG A 136 -29.12 -5.10 -8.84
C ARG A 136 -29.80 -6.20 -8.03
N ILE A 137 -29.13 -6.67 -7.00
CA ILE A 137 -29.66 -7.72 -6.11
C ILE A 137 -30.56 -7.04 -5.07
N VAL A 138 -31.86 -7.26 -5.15
CA VAL A 138 -32.85 -6.61 -4.29
C VAL A 138 -33.35 -7.51 -3.15
N ALA A 139 -33.14 -8.83 -3.25
CA ALA A 139 -33.41 -9.75 -2.16
C ALA A 139 -32.52 -11.00 -2.24
N VAL A 140 -32.18 -11.58 -1.08
CA VAL A 140 -31.49 -12.86 -0.91
C VAL A 140 -32.39 -13.73 -0.04
N ASP A 141 -32.76 -14.92 -0.51
CA ASP A 141 -33.69 -15.86 0.15
C ASP A 141 -35.01 -15.20 0.60
N GLY A 142 -35.52 -14.27 -0.23
CA GLY A 142 -36.74 -13.54 0.04
C GLY A 142 -36.61 -12.35 0.98
N GLU A 143 -35.47 -12.15 1.64
CA GLU A 143 -35.21 -10.97 2.47
C GLU A 143 -34.61 -9.83 1.65
N LYS A 144 -35.14 -8.63 1.82
CA LYS A 144 -34.69 -7.43 1.06
C LYS A 144 -33.29 -6.99 1.48
N THR A 145 -32.46 -6.67 0.49
CA THR A 145 -31.07 -6.22 0.70
C THR A 145 -30.96 -4.75 1.12
N GLU A 146 -32.02 -3.96 1.04
CA GLU A 146 -32.06 -2.52 1.30
C GLU A 146 -31.56 -2.10 2.69
N HIS A 147 -31.67 -3.00 3.70
CA HIS A 147 -31.27 -2.74 5.08
C HIS A 147 -30.09 -3.61 5.53
N MET A 148 -29.49 -4.37 4.62
CA MET A 148 -28.34 -5.25 4.93
C MET A 148 -27.02 -4.52 4.66
N THR A 149 -26.06 -4.78 5.51
CA THR A 149 -24.67 -4.40 5.24
C THR A 149 -24.06 -5.31 4.16
N LEU A 150 -23.02 -4.87 3.48
CA LEU A 150 -22.33 -5.69 2.48
C LEU A 150 -21.81 -7.01 3.08
N ASP A 151 -21.34 -6.98 4.32
CA ASP A 151 -20.84 -8.17 5.04
C ASP A 151 -21.97 -9.19 5.30
N GLU A 152 -23.16 -8.74 5.73
CA GLU A 152 -24.32 -9.60 5.92
C GLU A 152 -24.75 -10.27 4.61
N ILE A 153 -24.68 -9.53 3.51
CA ILE A 153 -25.01 -10.05 2.18
C ILE A 153 -23.96 -11.08 1.73
N LEU A 154 -22.67 -10.76 1.86
CA LEU A 154 -21.59 -11.69 1.54
C LEU A 154 -21.71 -12.98 2.34
N HIS A 155 -22.06 -12.88 3.62
CA HIS A 155 -22.28 -14.04 4.47
C HIS A 155 -23.44 -14.93 3.98
N ARG A 156 -24.52 -14.31 3.44
CA ARG A 156 -25.66 -15.06 2.89
C ARG A 156 -25.38 -15.65 1.51
N LEU A 157 -24.58 -14.99 0.68
CA LEU A 157 -24.14 -15.51 -0.63
C LEU A 157 -23.19 -16.71 -0.47
N ARG A 158 -22.45 -16.75 0.63
CA ARG A 158 -21.62 -17.89 1.05
C ARG A 158 -22.44 -18.91 1.82
N GLY A 159 -21.88 -20.07 2.10
CA GLY A 159 -22.49 -21.12 2.89
C GLY A 159 -21.93 -22.49 2.52
N ASN A 160 -22.53 -23.57 3.00
CA ASN A 160 -22.05 -24.92 2.70
C ASN A 160 -22.26 -25.28 1.21
N ILE A 161 -21.28 -25.96 0.63
CA ILE A 161 -21.34 -26.47 -0.75
C ILE A 161 -22.60 -27.32 -0.91
N GLY A 162 -23.29 -27.14 -2.06
CA GLY A 162 -24.52 -27.86 -2.41
C GLY A 162 -25.79 -27.28 -1.78
N THR A 163 -25.69 -26.24 -0.94
CA THR A 163 -26.89 -25.57 -0.41
C THR A 163 -27.41 -24.51 -1.39
N PRO A 164 -28.75 -24.39 -1.57
CA PRO A 164 -29.33 -23.41 -2.47
C PRO A 164 -29.34 -22.01 -1.85
N VAL A 165 -29.32 -21.00 -2.72
CA VAL A 165 -29.63 -19.59 -2.42
C VAL A 165 -30.43 -18.99 -3.55
N THR A 166 -31.47 -18.22 -3.22
CA THR A 166 -32.32 -17.56 -4.20
C THR A 166 -32.06 -16.07 -4.23
N LEU A 167 -31.74 -15.54 -5.41
CA LEU A 167 -31.48 -14.12 -5.61
C LEU A 167 -32.62 -13.49 -6.44
N SER A 168 -33.18 -12.39 -5.94
CA SER A 168 -34.09 -11.54 -6.71
C SER A 168 -33.29 -10.37 -7.28
N VAL A 169 -33.33 -10.21 -8.60
CA VAL A 169 -32.46 -9.28 -9.32
C VAL A 169 -33.24 -8.35 -10.22
N LEU A 170 -33.01 -7.06 -10.12
CA LEU A 170 -33.48 -6.08 -11.09
C LEU A 170 -32.43 -5.87 -12.18
N ARG A 171 -32.82 -6.17 -13.42
CA ARG A 171 -31.98 -5.99 -14.61
C ARG A 171 -32.55 -4.93 -15.52
N ARG A 172 -31.72 -4.04 -16.03
CA ARG A 172 -32.15 -3.01 -16.99
C ARG A 172 -32.84 -3.66 -18.21
N GLY A 173 -34.00 -3.14 -18.59
CA GLY A 173 -34.82 -3.68 -19.69
C GLY A 173 -35.83 -4.77 -19.29
N HIS A 174 -35.88 -5.16 -18.00
CA HIS A 174 -36.89 -6.09 -17.48
C HIS A 174 -37.84 -5.38 -16.53
N ALA A 175 -39.14 -5.55 -16.75
CA ALA A 175 -40.17 -4.89 -15.94
C ALA A 175 -40.37 -5.52 -14.55
N LYS A 176 -39.93 -6.75 -14.37
CA LYS A 176 -40.04 -7.52 -13.10
C LYS A 176 -38.69 -8.02 -12.67
N ALA A 177 -38.51 -8.24 -11.37
CA ALA A 177 -37.34 -8.89 -10.84
C ALA A 177 -37.21 -10.32 -11.38
N LEU A 178 -35.99 -10.66 -11.83
CA LEU A 178 -35.61 -12.01 -12.22
C LEU A 178 -35.28 -12.81 -10.97
N GLN A 179 -35.62 -14.08 -10.95
CA GLN A 179 -35.25 -15.01 -9.89
C GLN A 179 -34.15 -15.93 -10.37
N PHE A 180 -33.09 -16.04 -9.56
CA PHE A 180 -31.98 -16.95 -9.79
C PHE A 180 -31.87 -17.89 -8.60
N GLU A 181 -32.11 -19.18 -8.82
CA GLU A 181 -31.85 -20.23 -7.86
C GLU A 181 -30.45 -20.78 -8.13
N LEU A 182 -29.52 -20.57 -7.20
CA LEU A 182 -28.12 -20.92 -7.34
C LEU A 182 -27.73 -21.95 -6.28
N LEU A 183 -26.93 -22.95 -6.66
CA LEU A 183 -26.31 -23.83 -5.70
C LEU A 183 -24.94 -23.27 -5.34
N ARG A 184 -24.60 -23.25 -4.06
CA ARG A 184 -23.25 -22.87 -3.63
C ARG A 184 -22.26 -23.96 -4.02
N GLU A 185 -21.20 -23.57 -4.67
CA GLU A 185 -20.11 -24.43 -5.10
C GLU A 185 -18.78 -23.93 -4.54
N ASP A 186 -17.74 -24.73 -4.72
CA ASP A 186 -16.37 -24.32 -4.43
C ASP A 186 -15.89 -23.36 -5.52
N ILE A 187 -15.75 -22.07 -5.17
CA ILE A 187 -15.36 -21.01 -6.08
C ILE A 187 -13.85 -20.77 -5.97
N GLN A 188 -13.13 -21.02 -7.06
CA GLN A 188 -11.71 -20.74 -7.15
C GLN A 188 -11.49 -19.25 -7.47
N VAL A 189 -10.64 -18.58 -6.68
CA VAL A 189 -10.23 -17.20 -6.91
C VAL A 189 -8.87 -17.21 -7.56
N GLU A 190 -8.78 -16.79 -8.82
CA GLU A 190 -7.49 -16.70 -9.52
C GLU A 190 -6.57 -15.68 -8.86
N SER A 191 -5.37 -16.14 -8.49
CA SER A 191 -4.30 -15.29 -7.96
C SER A 191 -3.43 -14.68 -9.03
N VAL A 192 -3.43 -15.26 -10.23
CA VAL A 192 -2.58 -14.86 -11.35
C VAL A 192 -3.43 -14.44 -12.54
N GLU A 193 -3.16 -13.26 -13.09
CA GLU A 193 -3.74 -12.77 -14.34
C GLU A 193 -2.66 -12.66 -15.41
N THR A 194 -3.00 -12.97 -16.66
CA THR A 194 -2.07 -12.85 -17.79
C THR A 194 -2.70 -12.07 -18.93
N TYR A 195 -1.91 -11.19 -19.53
CA TYR A 195 -2.29 -10.42 -20.73
C TYR A 195 -1.17 -10.47 -21.75
N ASP A 196 -1.56 -10.60 -23.00
CA ASP A 196 -0.63 -10.52 -24.13
C ASP A 196 -0.41 -9.05 -24.51
N LEU A 197 0.81 -8.56 -24.32
CA LEU A 197 1.25 -7.23 -24.74
C LEU A 197 2.07 -7.26 -26.03
N SER A 198 2.08 -8.37 -26.73
CA SER A 198 2.89 -8.55 -27.93
C SER A 198 2.67 -7.45 -28.97
N SER A 199 3.74 -7.11 -29.65
CA SER A 199 3.78 -6.19 -30.78
C SER A 199 4.33 -6.90 -32.01
N SER A 200 4.38 -6.23 -33.16
CA SER A 200 5.02 -6.77 -34.35
C SER A 200 6.53 -7.05 -34.21
N LYS A 201 7.15 -6.53 -33.16
CA LYS A 201 8.61 -6.62 -32.93
C LYS A 201 9.00 -7.52 -31.78
N GLN A 202 8.11 -7.76 -30.83
CA GLN A 202 8.42 -8.50 -29.59
C GLN A 202 7.16 -9.13 -29.02
N THR A 203 7.29 -10.35 -28.53
CA THR A 203 6.23 -11.10 -27.83
C THR A 203 6.46 -10.97 -26.33
N VAL A 204 5.64 -10.15 -25.66
CA VAL A 204 5.75 -9.87 -24.22
C VAL A 204 4.51 -10.36 -23.51
N SER A 205 4.70 -11.17 -22.47
CA SER A 205 3.63 -11.56 -21.56
C SER A 205 3.67 -10.68 -20.30
N TYR A 206 2.55 -10.03 -20.00
CA TYR A 206 2.31 -9.40 -18.73
C TYR A 206 1.61 -10.39 -17.80
N VAL A 207 2.16 -10.56 -16.62
CA VAL A 207 1.67 -11.49 -15.59
C VAL A 207 1.53 -10.74 -14.28
N ARG A 208 0.33 -10.69 -13.72
CA ARG A 208 0.07 -10.07 -12.43
C ARG A 208 -0.24 -11.14 -11.39
N ILE A 209 0.48 -11.13 -10.28
CA ILE A 209 0.15 -11.92 -9.09
C ILE A 209 -0.52 -10.99 -8.08
N LYS A 210 -1.81 -11.21 -7.80
CA LYS A 210 -2.60 -10.37 -6.90
C LYS A 210 -2.25 -10.60 -5.42
N ASN A 211 -2.04 -11.85 -5.05
CA ASN A 211 -1.63 -12.30 -3.72
C ASN A 211 -0.98 -13.68 -3.82
N PHE A 212 -0.36 -14.15 -2.73
CA PHE A 212 0.23 -15.49 -2.65
C PHE A 212 -0.70 -16.41 -1.84
N GLN A 213 -1.65 -17.04 -2.51
CA GLN A 213 -2.55 -18.05 -1.97
C GLN A 213 -2.08 -19.46 -2.30
N ILE A 214 -2.74 -20.48 -1.77
CA ILE A 214 -2.46 -21.88 -2.13
C ILE A 214 -2.53 -22.03 -3.65
N ASP A 215 -1.57 -22.77 -4.21
CA ASP A 215 -1.42 -23.07 -5.65
C ASP A 215 -1.08 -21.89 -6.60
N THR A 216 -0.79 -20.70 -6.09
CA THR A 216 -0.34 -19.55 -6.92
C THR A 216 0.84 -19.91 -7.82
N SER A 217 1.81 -20.68 -7.33
CA SER A 217 2.97 -21.12 -8.12
C SER A 217 2.60 -22.08 -9.25
N HIS A 218 1.65 -22.97 -9.01
CA HIS A 218 1.11 -23.88 -10.04
C HIS A 218 0.31 -23.12 -11.09
N GLU A 219 -0.54 -22.20 -10.67
CA GLU A 219 -1.31 -21.34 -11.55
C GLU A 219 -0.37 -20.54 -12.47
N LEU A 220 0.64 -19.90 -11.89
CA LEU A 220 1.66 -19.15 -12.64
C LEU A 220 2.39 -20.04 -13.64
N LYS A 221 2.85 -21.23 -13.21
CA LYS A 221 3.54 -22.17 -14.07
C LYS A 221 2.69 -22.60 -15.27
N ASN A 222 1.42 -22.93 -15.03
CA ASN A 222 0.49 -23.36 -16.07
C ASN A 222 0.24 -22.23 -17.07
N LYS A 223 -0.01 -21.01 -16.58
CA LYS A 223 -0.25 -19.84 -17.44
C LYS A 223 0.99 -19.49 -18.28
N LEU A 224 2.19 -19.52 -17.70
CA LEU A 224 3.44 -19.30 -18.44
C LEU A 224 3.78 -20.46 -19.38
N GLY A 225 3.50 -21.70 -18.99
CA GLY A 225 3.76 -22.89 -19.79
C GLY A 225 2.86 -23.01 -21.02
N SER A 226 1.70 -22.35 -21.04
CA SER A 226 0.82 -22.29 -22.21
C SER A 226 1.25 -21.26 -23.26
N LEU A 227 2.22 -20.38 -22.92
CA LEU A 227 2.70 -19.34 -23.81
C LEU A 227 3.82 -19.88 -24.71
N ASN A 228 3.58 -19.92 -26.01
CA ASN A 228 4.57 -20.32 -26.99
C ASN A 228 5.46 -19.14 -27.39
N MET A 229 6.80 -19.32 -27.28
CA MET A 229 7.82 -18.38 -27.75
C MET A 229 7.57 -16.93 -27.32
N ILE A 230 7.78 -16.64 -26.04
CA ILE A 230 7.78 -15.29 -25.50
C ILE A 230 9.22 -14.75 -25.40
N ASP A 231 9.40 -13.48 -25.81
CA ASP A 231 10.69 -12.79 -25.76
C ASP A 231 10.98 -12.18 -24.37
N GLY A 232 9.94 -12.03 -23.54
CA GLY A 232 10.09 -11.48 -22.21
C GLY A 232 8.81 -11.54 -21.37
N VAL A 233 8.99 -11.44 -20.06
CA VAL A 233 7.92 -11.43 -19.05
C VAL A 233 7.99 -10.14 -18.22
N ILE A 234 6.84 -9.50 -18.05
CA ILE A 234 6.62 -8.47 -17.06
C ILE A 234 5.84 -9.12 -15.90
N LEU A 235 6.50 -9.31 -14.76
CA LEU A 235 5.86 -9.86 -13.55
C LEU A 235 5.43 -8.72 -12.64
N ASP A 236 4.12 -8.46 -12.52
CA ASP A 236 3.58 -7.36 -11.74
C ASP A 236 3.15 -7.81 -10.34
N LEU A 237 3.85 -7.31 -9.32
CA LEU A 237 3.57 -7.48 -7.90
C LEU A 237 3.07 -6.18 -7.25
N ARG A 238 2.70 -5.17 -8.01
CA ARG A 238 2.15 -3.92 -7.46
C ARG A 238 0.83 -4.20 -6.74
N ASN A 239 0.67 -3.59 -5.56
CA ASN A 239 -0.47 -3.80 -4.66
C ASN A 239 -0.69 -5.26 -4.22
N ASN A 240 0.35 -6.09 -4.29
CA ASN A 240 0.31 -7.44 -3.77
C ASN A 240 0.69 -7.42 -2.27
N PRO A 241 -0.24 -7.67 -1.33
CA PRO A 241 0.03 -7.57 0.11
C PRO A 241 0.86 -8.73 0.66
N GLY A 242 1.23 -9.69 -0.19
CA GLY A 242 1.91 -10.91 0.19
C GLY A 242 0.97 -12.10 0.26
N GLY A 243 1.16 -12.96 1.25
CA GLY A 243 0.43 -14.21 1.45
C GLY A 243 1.36 -15.30 1.97
N LEU A 244 1.24 -16.51 1.43
CA LEU A 244 2.02 -17.67 1.84
C LEU A 244 3.48 -17.57 1.40
N LEU A 245 4.41 -17.67 2.37
CA LEU A 245 5.84 -17.69 2.10
C LEU A 245 6.24 -18.85 1.18
N GLU A 246 5.67 -20.02 1.40
CA GLU A 246 5.97 -21.21 0.61
C GLU A 246 5.66 -20.98 -0.89
N GLU A 247 4.57 -20.29 -1.20
CA GLU A 247 4.21 -19.95 -2.58
C GLU A 247 5.18 -18.91 -3.17
N ALA A 248 5.62 -17.92 -2.39
CA ALA A 248 6.65 -16.98 -2.83
C ALA A 248 8.00 -17.67 -3.11
N ILE A 249 8.37 -18.66 -2.28
CA ILE A 249 9.56 -19.49 -2.52
C ILE A 249 9.42 -20.27 -3.82
N ARG A 250 8.27 -20.93 -4.04
CA ARG A 250 8.01 -21.71 -5.26
C ARG A 250 7.96 -20.83 -6.52
N VAL A 251 7.33 -19.66 -6.44
CA VAL A 251 7.33 -18.67 -7.53
C VAL A 251 8.76 -18.20 -7.84
N SER A 252 9.57 -17.92 -6.81
CA SER A 252 10.99 -17.58 -7.04
C SER A 252 11.78 -18.71 -7.66
N ASP A 253 11.50 -19.96 -7.26
CA ASP A 253 12.15 -21.18 -7.78
C ASP A 253 11.86 -21.44 -9.26
N LEU A 254 10.72 -20.92 -9.80
CA LEU A 254 10.42 -20.98 -11.24
C LEU A 254 11.46 -20.25 -12.10
N PHE A 255 12.04 -19.18 -11.57
CA PHE A 255 12.92 -18.29 -12.33
C PHE A 255 14.40 -18.39 -11.94
N LEU A 256 14.72 -19.00 -10.81
CA LEU A 256 16.09 -19.05 -10.30
C LEU A 256 16.79 -20.38 -10.60
N PRO A 257 18.05 -20.37 -11.04
CA PRO A 257 18.83 -21.60 -11.14
C PRO A 257 19.09 -22.19 -9.74
N GLY A 258 19.28 -23.50 -9.68
CA GLY A 258 19.46 -24.21 -8.40
C GLY A 258 20.58 -23.64 -7.52
N LYS A 259 20.41 -23.79 -6.22
CA LYS A 259 21.32 -23.33 -5.15
C LYS A 259 21.38 -21.80 -4.96
N LYS A 260 20.59 -21.01 -5.68
CA LYS A 260 20.47 -19.58 -5.41
C LYS A 260 19.61 -19.35 -4.17
N ARG A 261 20.07 -18.53 -3.24
CA ARG A 261 19.32 -18.17 -2.05
C ARG A 261 18.05 -17.41 -2.43
N ILE A 262 16.90 -17.82 -1.90
CA ILE A 262 15.62 -17.12 -2.07
C ILE A 262 15.38 -16.23 -0.86
N VAL A 263 15.30 -16.84 0.32
CA VAL A 263 14.99 -16.16 1.57
C VAL A 263 15.52 -16.99 2.74
N SER A 264 15.83 -16.34 3.85
CA SER A 264 16.01 -17.02 5.14
C SER A 264 15.15 -16.37 6.20
N THR A 265 14.84 -17.11 7.26
CA THR A 265 14.12 -16.59 8.42
C THR A 265 15.03 -16.63 9.63
N LYS A 266 14.93 -15.62 10.49
CA LYS A 266 15.66 -15.54 11.75
C LYS A 266 14.70 -15.16 12.87
N GLY A 267 14.59 -16.01 13.89
CA GLY A 267 13.77 -15.76 15.06
C GLY A 267 14.23 -16.60 16.24
N THR A 268 13.62 -16.39 17.40
CA THR A 268 13.90 -17.17 18.62
C THR A 268 13.37 -18.59 18.52
N VAL A 269 12.31 -18.83 17.77
CA VAL A 269 11.61 -20.12 17.63
C VAL A 269 11.87 -20.75 16.27
N VAL A 270 12.04 -19.94 15.22
CA VAL A 270 12.18 -20.42 13.85
C VAL A 270 13.39 -19.77 13.18
N SER A 271 14.27 -20.63 12.67
CA SER A 271 15.34 -20.22 11.74
C SER A 271 15.39 -21.22 10.60
N SER A 272 15.25 -20.73 9.37
CA SER A 272 15.28 -21.57 8.19
C SER A 272 15.98 -20.86 7.03
N VAL A 273 16.44 -21.66 6.08
CA VAL A 273 17.10 -21.20 4.87
C VAL A 273 16.46 -21.88 3.68
N HIS A 274 16.04 -21.07 2.70
CA HIS A 274 15.39 -21.56 1.50
C HIS A 274 16.21 -21.16 0.28
N ASP A 275 16.74 -22.16 -0.40
CA ASP A 275 17.47 -22.03 -1.65
C ASP A 275 16.64 -22.60 -2.80
N ALA A 276 16.85 -22.09 -4.02
CA ALA A 276 16.21 -22.60 -5.21
C ALA A 276 16.59 -24.08 -5.44
N LYS A 277 15.58 -24.90 -5.66
CA LYS A 277 15.72 -26.35 -5.83
C LYS A 277 15.44 -26.82 -7.26
N GLN A 278 14.92 -25.93 -8.10
CA GLN A 278 14.48 -26.19 -9.47
C GLN A 278 13.38 -27.27 -9.60
N PHE A 279 12.64 -27.54 -8.53
CA PHE A 279 11.54 -28.51 -8.58
C PHE A 279 10.41 -28.07 -9.52
N PHE A 280 10.23 -26.77 -9.66
CA PHE A 280 9.17 -26.17 -10.46
C PHE A 280 9.69 -25.51 -11.75
N ALA A 281 11.02 -25.32 -11.87
CA ALA A 281 11.59 -24.61 -12.99
C ALA A 281 11.26 -25.30 -14.33
N ALA A 282 10.69 -24.52 -15.24
CA ALA A 282 10.72 -24.86 -16.64
C ALA A 282 11.99 -24.25 -17.23
N GLU A 283 12.79 -25.03 -17.96
CA GLU A 283 14.13 -24.63 -18.44
C GLU A 283 14.10 -23.30 -19.22
N HIS A 284 13.03 -23.06 -19.98
CA HIS A 284 12.84 -21.82 -20.75
C HIS A 284 12.62 -20.59 -19.85
N LEU A 285 12.04 -20.75 -18.65
CA LEU A 285 11.81 -19.64 -17.71
C LEU A 285 13.09 -19.16 -17.02
N LEU A 286 14.13 -20.00 -16.95
CA LEU A 286 15.40 -19.63 -16.32
C LEU A 286 16.15 -18.54 -17.09
N ASN A 287 15.96 -18.48 -18.40
CA ASN A 287 16.72 -17.61 -19.30
C ASN A 287 15.88 -16.47 -19.92
N ILE A 288 14.56 -16.49 -19.73
CA ILE A 288 13.70 -15.46 -20.31
C ILE A 288 13.99 -14.10 -19.71
N PRO A 289 14.07 -13.02 -20.50
CA PRO A 289 14.12 -11.66 -19.99
C PRO A 289 12.95 -11.38 -19.04
N LEU A 290 13.25 -10.88 -17.83
CA LEU A 290 12.26 -10.71 -16.77
C LEU A 290 12.38 -9.32 -16.13
N VAL A 291 11.31 -8.55 -16.21
CA VAL A 291 11.15 -7.29 -15.48
C VAL A 291 10.08 -7.48 -14.42
N LEU A 292 10.38 -7.07 -13.19
CA LEU A 292 9.48 -7.15 -12.05
C LEU A 292 8.99 -5.76 -11.67
N LEU A 293 7.67 -5.59 -11.53
CA LEU A 293 7.06 -4.33 -11.09
C LEU A 293 6.66 -4.40 -9.62
N ILE A 294 7.08 -3.41 -8.84
CA ILE A 294 6.70 -3.25 -7.43
C ILE A 294 6.25 -1.83 -7.13
N ASN A 295 5.47 -1.68 -6.05
CA ASN A 295 5.12 -0.38 -5.48
C ASN A 295 4.99 -0.48 -3.96
N ARG A 296 4.56 0.59 -3.31
CA ARG A 296 4.36 0.63 -1.84
C ARG A 296 3.31 -0.37 -1.32
N GLY A 297 2.41 -0.84 -2.17
CA GLY A 297 1.47 -1.91 -1.83
C GLY A 297 2.06 -3.32 -1.94
N SER A 298 3.28 -3.47 -2.45
CA SER A 298 4.00 -4.76 -2.49
C SER A 298 4.57 -5.05 -1.12
N ALA A 299 4.11 -6.12 -0.45
CA ALA A 299 4.49 -6.41 0.93
C ALA A 299 4.80 -7.89 1.19
N SER A 300 5.58 -8.17 2.26
CA SER A 300 5.78 -9.53 2.80
C SER A 300 6.29 -10.55 1.77
N ALA A 301 5.49 -11.58 1.41
CA ALA A 301 5.83 -12.61 0.42
C ALA A 301 6.21 -12.00 -0.94
N ALA A 302 5.53 -10.91 -1.38
CA ALA A 302 5.88 -10.20 -2.61
C ALA A 302 7.27 -9.56 -2.53
N GLU A 303 7.63 -9.03 -1.37
CA GLU A 303 8.97 -8.48 -1.12
C GLU A 303 10.04 -9.55 -1.14
N SER A 304 9.72 -10.75 -0.62
CA SER A 304 10.64 -11.90 -0.67
C SER A 304 10.95 -12.31 -2.11
N VAL A 305 9.95 -12.35 -3.00
CA VAL A 305 10.14 -12.61 -4.44
C VAL A 305 10.98 -11.50 -5.08
N ALA A 306 10.64 -10.24 -4.81
CA ALA A 306 11.34 -9.10 -5.39
C ALA A 306 12.82 -9.06 -4.96
N ALA A 307 13.10 -9.28 -3.67
CA ALA A 307 14.47 -9.35 -3.16
C ALA A 307 15.24 -10.54 -3.74
N ALA A 308 14.60 -11.71 -3.83
CA ALA A 308 15.22 -12.93 -4.38
C ALA A 308 15.63 -12.74 -5.85
N LEU A 309 14.72 -12.25 -6.69
CA LEU A 309 14.98 -12.08 -8.12
C LEU A 309 15.96 -10.93 -8.40
N ARG A 310 15.86 -9.81 -7.64
CA ARG A 310 16.77 -8.68 -7.76
C ARG A 310 18.20 -9.02 -7.34
N GLN A 311 18.38 -9.56 -6.13
CA GLN A 311 19.71 -9.80 -5.55
C GLN A 311 20.45 -10.98 -6.20
N ASN A 312 19.73 -11.89 -6.84
CA ASN A 312 20.33 -12.91 -7.71
C ASN A 312 20.52 -12.44 -9.16
N GLU A 313 20.31 -11.15 -9.46
CA GLU A 313 20.47 -10.54 -10.79
C GLU A 313 19.60 -11.22 -11.87
N ARG A 314 18.46 -11.81 -11.44
CA ARG A 314 17.57 -12.54 -12.32
C ARG A 314 16.55 -11.66 -13.02
N ALA A 315 16.12 -10.60 -12.36
CA ALA A 315 15.16 -9.64 -12.89
C ALA A 315 15.63 -8.20 -12.69
N ILE A 316 15.24 -7.32 -13.60
CA ILE A 316 15.29 -5.89 -13.37
C ILE A 316 14.01 -5.50 -12.62
N VAL A 317 14.17 -4.92 -11.44
CA VAL A 317 13.04 -4.44 -10.62
C VAL A 317 12.79 -2.97 -10.92
N VAL A 318 11.57 -2.64 -11.31
CA VAL A 318 11.13 -1.29 -11.69
C VAL A 318 9.95 -0.87 -10.82
N GLY A 319 9.93 0.36 -10.40
CA GLY A 319 8.78 0.92 -9.70
C GLY A 319 9.11 1.70 -8.46
N GLU A 320 8.31 1.56 -7.42
CA GLU A 320 8.50 2.25 -6.14
C GLU A 320 9.12 1.30 -5.12
N GLN A 321 9.73 1.86 -4.07
CA GLN A 321 10.14 1.10 -2.90
C GLN A 321 8.94 0.34 -2.33
N SER A 322 9.12 -0.92 -1.96
CA SER A 322 8.05 -1.74 -1.39
C SER A 322 7.73 -1.36 0.07
N PHE A 323 6.73 -1.98 0.66
CA PHE A 323 6.16 -1.63 1.96
C PHE A 323 7.16 -1.75 3.14
N GLY A 324 7.95 -2.82 3.17
CA GLY A 324 8.87 -3.10 4.28
C GLY A 324 8.28 -3.97 5.40
N LYS A 325 7.45 -4.96 5.06
CA LYS A 325 6.97 -5.93 6.03
C LYS A 325 7.88 -7.15 6.08
N GLY A 326 8.94 -7.08 6.88
CA GLY A 326 9.93 -8.15 7.04
C GLY A 326 9.64 -9.16 8.16
N THR A 327 8.46 -9.14 8.78
CA THR A 327 8.12 -10.01 9.91
C THR A 327 7.51 -11.32 9.46
N VAL A 328 7.93 -12.43 10.11
CA VAL A 328 7.34 -13.77 9.96
C VAL A 328 6.30 -13.98 11.03
N GLN A 329 5.08 -14.37 10.63
CA GLN A 329 3.99 -14.64 11.55
C GLN A 329 3.59 -16.09 11.50
N THR A 330 3.20 -16.63 12.66
CA THR A 330 2.51 -17.91 12.79
C THR A 330 1.08 -17.66 13.26
N LEU A 331 0.19 -18.51 12.79
CA LEU A 331 -1.23 -18.47 13.07
C LEU A 331 -1.61 -19.68 13.89
N TRP A 332 -2.37 -19.46 14.95
CA TRP A 332 -2.91 -20.52 15.81
C TRP A 332 -4.42 -20.46 15.84
N ASP A 333 -5.06 -21.60 15.62
CA ASP A 333 -6.48 -21.76 15.80
C ASP A 333 -6.84 -21.75 17.28
N LEU A 334 -7.83 -20.95 17.67
CA LEU A 334 -8.36 -20.93 19.01
C LEU A 334 -9.70 -21.69 19.07
N LYS A 335 -10.03 -22.18 20.27
CA LYS A 335 -11.22 -23.04 20.46
C LYS A 335 -12.56 -22.35 20.20
N ASP A 336 -12.59 -21.03 20.26
CA ASP A 336 -13.76 -20.20 19.98
C ASP A 336 -13.92 -19.84 18.50
N GLY A 337 -13.09 -20.44 17.62
CA GLY A 337 -13.07 -20.18 16.19
C GLY A 337 -12.30 -18.91 15.78
N SER A 338 -11.74 -18.17 16.72
CA SER A 338 -10.84 -17.05 16.43
C SER A 338 -9.42 -17.52 16.10
N GLY A 339 -8.60 -16.65 15.49
CA GLY A 339 -7.21 -16.93 15.16
C GLY A 339 -6.25 -16.01 15.91
N LEU A 340 -5.20 -16.58 16.51
CA LEU A 340 -4.11 -15.78 17.09
C LEU A 340 -2.93 -15.76 16.14
N LYS A 341 -2.61 -14.58 15.61
CA LYS A 341 -1.47 -14.35 14.74
C LYS A 341 -0.36 -13.64 15.52
N LEU A 342 0.82 -14.27 15.64
CA LEU A 342 1.96 -13.72 16.36
C LEU A 342 3.20 -13.66 15.46
N THR A 343 3.98 -12.60 15.62
CA THR A 343 5.29 -12.47 15.02
C THR A 343 6.29 -13.38 15.75
N ILE A 344 6.99 -14.24 15.00
CA ILE A 344 7.94 -15.23 15.50
C ILE A 344 9.36 -15.03 14.98
N GLY A 345 9.56 -14.14 14.05
CA GLY A 345 10.87 -13.88 13.44
C GLY A 345 10.81 -12.85 12.32
N GLU A 346 11.90 -12.73 11.59
CA GLU A 346 12.07 -11.82 10.46
C GLU A 346 12.50 -12.58 9.21
N TYR A 347 12.10 -12.05 8.05
CA TYR A 347 12.62 -12.45 6.75
C TYR A 347 13.95 -11.75 6.48
N LEU A 348 14.91 -12.52 5.99
CA LEU A 348 16.18 -12.01 5.51
C LEU A 348 16.30 -12.29 4.01
N THR A 349 16.72 -11.27 3.27
CA THR A 349 17.00 -11.36 1.83
C THR A 349 18.14 -12.33 1.52
N PRO A 350 18.41 -12.66 0.26
CA PRO A 350 19.58 -13.47 -0.12
C PRO A 350 20.91 -12.97 0.47
N SER A 351 21.08 -11.66 0.60
CA SER A 351 22.28 -11.05 1.22
C SER A 351 22.29 -11.10 2.76
N GLY A 352 21.26 -11.69 3.40
CA GLY A 352 21.16 -11.79 4.86
C GLY A 352 20.66 -10.52 5.57
N ARG A 353 20.11 -9.55 4.84
CA ARG A 353 19.58 -8.29 5.39
C ARG A 353 18.07 -8.37 5.60
N SER A 354 17.58 -7.73 6.67
CA SER A 354 16.16 -7.57 6.91
C SER A 354 15.56 -6.53 5.95
N ILE A 355 14.33 -6.79 5.50
CA ILE A 355 13.52 -5.81 4.74
C ILE A 355 12.55 -5.04 5.65
N HIS A 356 12.55 -5.36 6.96
CA HIS A 356 11.59 -4.76 7.89
C HIS A 356 11.81 -3.24 8.01
N ASN A 357 10.74 -2.48 7.83
CA ASN A 357 10.71 -1.01 7.77
C ASN A 357 11.55 -0.37 6.64
N ILE A 358 12.20 -1.19 5.80
CA ILE A 358 13.07 -0.70 4.71
C ILE A 358 12.42 -1.00 3.36
N GLY A 359 11.87 -2.21 3.19
CA GLY A 359 11.35 -2.67 1.90
C GLY A 359 12.45 -3.07 0.91
N VAL A 360 12.03 -3.33 -0.31
CA VAL A 360 12.89 -3.64 -1.44
C VAL A 360 12.96 -2.42 -2.35
N MET A 361 14.19 -1.92 -2.56
CA MET A 361 14.43 -0.83 -3.49
C MET A 361 14.49 -1.38 -4.92
N PRO A 362 13.82 -0.76 -5.92
CA PRO A 362 13.92 -1.18 -7.31
C PRO A 362 15.29 -0.80 -7.92
N ASN A 363 15.67 -1.44 -9.03
CA ASN A 363 16.82 -1.04 -9.84
C ASN A 363 16.58 0.30 -10.57
N LEU A 364 15.33 0.54 -10.97
CA LEU A 364 14.86 1.78 -11.57
C LEU A 364 13.64 2.27 -10.80
N ARG A 365 13.82 3.35 -10.05
CA ARG A 365 12.77 3.92 -9.22
C ARG A 365 11.92 4.90 -10.03
N LEU A 366 10.60 4.73 -9.99
CA LEU A 366 9.62 5.64 -10.57
C LEU A 366 8.97 6.45 -9.44
N ILE A 367 9.06 7.77 -9.52
CA ILE A 367 8.54 8.70 -8.51
C ILE A 367 7.34 9.45 -9.11
N PRO A 368 6.11 9.23 -8.61
CA PRO A 368 4.95 9.94 -9.12
C PRO A 368 5.01 11.44 -8.76
N VAL A 369 4.64 12.26 -9.73
CA VAL A 369 4.40 13.70 -9.60
C VAL A 369 2.94 13.94 -9.95
N THR A 370 2.15 14.47 -9.03
CA THR A 370 0.75 14.80 -9.27
C THR A 370 0.61 16.30 -9.45
N VAL A 371 0.14 16.73 -10.62
CA VAL A 371 -0.16 18.15 -10.90
C VAL A 371 -1.66 18.32 -10.86
N PRO A 372 -2.22 19.22 -10.01
CA PRO A 372 -3.66 19.42 -9.91
C PRO A 372 -4.27 19.87 -11.24
N GLU A 373 -5.44 19.36 -11.59
CA GLU A 373 -6.19 19.85 -12.74
C GLU A 373 -6.84 21.21 -12.44
N PHE A 374 -6.81 22.14 -13.42
CA PHE A 374 -7.58 23.38 -13.35
C PHE A 374 -9.06 23.09 -13.62
N LYS A 375 -9.92 23.16 -12.60
CA LYS A 375 -11.36 23.22 -12.77
C LYS A 375 -11.84 24.67 -12.66
N ASN A 376 -12.43 25.20 -13.73
CA ASN A 376 -13.09 26.51 -13.79
C ASN A 376 -12.23 27.74 -13.38
N GLY A 377 -10.95 27.77 -13.72
CA GLY A 377 -10.10 28.96 -13.48
C GLY A 377 -9.81 29.29 -12.02
N LYS A 378 -10.16 28.42 -11.09
CA LYS A 378 -9.80 28.48 -9.67
C LYS A 378 -9.08 27.21 -9.28
N THR A 379 -7.88 27.38 -8.77
CA THR A 379 -7.21 26.32 -8.01
C THR A 379 -7.98 26.17 -6.68
N GLU A 380 -8.80 25.15 -6.54
CA GLU A 380 -9.13 24.65 -5.20
C GLU A 380 -7.85 24.00 -4.67
N LEU A 381 -6.97 24.80 -4.10
CA LEU A 381 -5.82 24.38 -3.32
C LEU A 381 -6.32 23.81 -1.98
N GLY A 382 -7.04 22.69 -2.04
CA GLY A 382 -7.09 21.76 -0.94
C GLY A 382 -5.81 20.94 -1.00
N ARG A 383 -5.26 20.56 0.12
CA ARG A 383 -4.13 19.63 0.36
C ARG A 383 -3.87 18.70 -0.86
N GLN A 384 -3.19 19.24 -1.88
CA GLN A 384 -2.83 18.50 -3.07
C GLN A 384 -1.31 18.37 -3.06
N GLU A 385 -0.87 17.15 -2.81
CA GLU A 385 0.52 16.77 -2.93
C GLU A 385 0.89 16.77 -4.42
N ILE A 386 1.60 17.80 -4.87
CA ILE A 386 2.11 17.88 -6.24
C ILE A 386 3.24 16.86 -6.42
N PHE A 387 4.06 16.74 -5.39
CA PHE A 387 5.11 15.74 -5.30
C PHE A 387 4.81 14.91 -4.08
N THR A 388 4.67 13.61 -4.18
CA THR A 388 4.38 12.74 -3.05
C THR A 388 5.50 12.83 -2.01
N THR A 389 5.32 13.69 -1.01
CA THR A 389 6.34 14.08 -0.03
C THR A 389 6.69 13.00 0.97
N GLU A 390 5.75 12.12 1.32
CA GLU A 390 6.05 10.95 2.17
C GLU A 390 7.27 10.16 1.66
N LYS A 391 7.47 10.15 0.33
CA LYS A 391 8.60 9.46 -0.30
C LYS A 391 9.92 10.21 -0.20
N ARG A 392 9.88 11.54 0.02
CA ARG A 392 11.08 12.37 0.14
C ARG A 392 11.62 12.40 1.55
N PHE A 393 10.73 12.32 2.54
CA PHE A 393 11.13 12.26 3.94
C PHE A 393 11.72 10.90 4.33
N ASP A 394 11.23 9.79 3.75
CA ASP A 394 11.86 8.48 3.91
C ASP A 394 13.31 8.45 3.39
N LEU A 395 13.63 9.32 2.40
CA LEU A 395 15.01 9.53 1.94
C LEU A 395 15.82 10.45 2.87
N LEU A 396 15.14 11.22 3.73
CA LEU A 396 15.72 12.31 4.54
C LEU A 396 15.56 12.10 6.04
N SER A 397 14.70 11.13 6.48
CA SER A 397 14.64 10.73 7.88
C SER A 397 16.01 10.19 8.27
N ASP A 398 16.40 10.40 9.51
CA ASP A 398 17.63 9.92 10.15
C ASP A 398 17.71 8.38 10.17
N PHE A 399 17.53 7.75 9.00
CA PHE A 399 17.95 6.37 8.79
C PHE A 399 19.46 6.35 8.98
N ASP A 400 19.86 5.52 9.92
CA ASP A 400 21.25 5.22 10.21
C ASP A 400 22.06 5.11 8.89
N PRO A 401 22.99 6.04 8.60
CA PRO A 401 23.77 6.00 7.36
C PRO A 401 24.54 4.69 7.19
N GLU A 402 24.81 3.95 8.28
CA GLU A 402 25.48 2.65 8.27
C GLU A 402 24.59 1.52 7.76
N ASN A 403 23.26 1.67 7.79
CA ASN A 403 22.30 0.73 7.20
C ASN A 403 21.86 1.09 5.77
N ARG A 404 22.28 2.24 5.23
CA ARG A 404 22.18 2.46 3.79
C ARG A 404 22.99 1.37 3.11
N VAL A 405 22.28 0.46 2.48
CA VAL A 405 22.87 -0.34 1.41
C VAL A 405 23.48 0.68 0.47
N ASN A 406 24.80 0.68 0.32
CA ASN A 406 25.47 1.26 -0.83
C ASN A 406 25.04 0.44 -2.05
N ASP A 407 23.75 0.47 -2.37
CA ASP A 407 23.23 0.17 -3.70
C ASP A 407 23.55 1.42 -4.52
N LEU A 408 24.85 1.54 -4.80
CA LEU A 408 25.41 2.37 -5.85
C LEU A 408 24.55 2.11 -7.08
N ASP A 409 23.92 3.15 -7.62
CA ASP A 409 23.12 3.20 -8.83
C ASP A 409 21.58 3.09 -8.67
N GLU A 410 20.99 3.72 -7.66
CA GLU A 410 19.56 4.02 -7.70
C GLU A 410 19.29 5.10 -8.75
N LEU A 411 18.89 4.66 -9.93
CA LEU A 411 18.36 5.56 -10.94
C LEU A 411 16.90 5.85 -10.59
N SER A 412 16.56 7.12 -10.46
CA SER A 412 15.20 7.57 -10.19
C SER A 412 14.67 8.46 -11.30
N ILE A 413 13.41 8.26 -11.68
CA ILE A 413 12.70 9.03 -12.69
C ILE A 413 11.43 9.57 -12.09
N SER A 414 11.20 10.87 -12.17
CA SER A 414 9.91 11.48 -11.87
C SER A 414 8.97 11.33 -13.07
N TYR A 415 7.73 10.90 -12.86
CA TYR A 415 6.72 10.76 -13.91
C TYR A 415 5.43 11.46 -13.52
N LEU A 416 4.66 11.96 -14.51
CA LEU A 416 3.36 12.57 -14.24
C LEU A 416 2.35 11.46 -13.92
N SER A 417 1.93 11.43 -12.66
CA SER A 417 0.83 10.58 -12.22
C SER A 417 -0.48 11.32 -12.45
N HIS A 418 -1.31 10.81 -13.33
CA HIS A 418 -2.71 11.22 -13.33
C HIS A 418 -3.34 10.65 -12.08
N THR A 419 -3.93 11.50 -11.23
CA THR A 419 -4.77 11.03 -10.12
C THR A 419 -5.76 10.06 -10.73
N PRO A 420 -5.83 8.79 -10.33
CA PRO A 420 -6.89 7.94 -10.80
C PRO A 420 -8.17 8.70 -10.46
N ILE A 421 -8.97 9.04 -11.44
CA ILE A 421 -10.35 9.41 -11.17
C ILE A 421 -10.85 8.15 -10.47
N LEU A 422 -11.16 8.27 -9.17
CA LEU A 422 -11.72 7.20 -8.34
C LEU A 422 -13.14 6.84 -8.82
N ASN A 423 -13.25 6.55 -10.08
CA ASN A 423 -14.36 5.91 -10.76
C ASN A 423 -13.85 4.55 -11.28
N GLU A 424 -13.11 3.83 -10.42
CA GLU A 424 -12.94 2.38 -10.57
C GLU A 424 -14.26 1.65 -10.33
N ASP A 425 -15.32 2.39 -10.04
CA ASP A 425 -16.66 1.87 -9.98
C ASP A 425 -17.17 1.60 -11.41
N SER A 426 -17.08 0.30 -11.78
CA SER A 426 -18.06 -0.33 -12.64
C SER A 426 -18.13 0.05 -14.12
N GLU A 427 -17.05 0.08 -14.84
CA GLU A 427 -17.13 -0.37 -16.23
C GLU A 427 -16.71 -1.83 -16.27
N ILE A 428 -17.53 -2.68 -16.89
CA ILE A 428 -17.12 -3.97 -17.44
C ILE A 428 -16.00 -3.62 -18.40
N ILE A 429 -14.76 -3.65 -17.86
CA ILE A 429 -13.61 -3.29 -18.67
C ILE A 429 -13.38 -4.54 -19.52
N ASP A 430 -13.77 -4.47 -20.78
CA ASP A 430 -13.39 -5.46 -21.81
C ASP A 430 -11.86 -5.68 -21.73
N ASN A 431 -11.43 -6.91 -21.97
CA ASN A 431 -10.00 -7.27 -21.97
C ASN A 431 -9.17 -6.35 -22.88
N ASN A 432 -9.72 -5.88 -23.98
CA ASN A 432 -9.06 -4.93 -24.87
C ASN A 432 -8.79 -3.59 -24.18
N LEU A 433 -9.74 -3.07 -23.43
CA LEU A 433 -9.58 -1.84 -22.67
C LEU A 433 -8.57 -2.00 -21.51
N LYS A 434 -8.52 -3.19 -20.88
CA LYS A 434 -7.48 -3.51 -19.89
C LYS A 434 -6.09 -3.50 -20.52
N ILE A 435 -5.93 -4.12 -21.70
CA ILE A 435 -4.66 -4.14 -22.44
C ILE A 435 -4.25 -2.72 -22.85
N GLU A 436 -5.18 -1.88 -23.32
CA GLU A 436 -4.89 -0.49 -23.66
C GLU A 436 -4.45 0.32 -22.43
N LYS A 437 -5.11 0.15 -21.27
CA LYS A 437 -4.71 0.76 -20.01
C LYS A 437 -3.32 0.30 -19.56
N LEU A 438 -3.01 -0.99 -19.69
CA LEU A 438 -1.69 -1.53 -19.41
C LEU A 438 -0.62 -0.94 -20.35
N LYS A 439 -0.89 -0.85 -21.64
CA LYS A 439 0.01 -0.23 -22.62
C LYS A 439 0.20 1.27 -22.41
N ALA A 440 -0.74 1.94 -21.74
CA ALA A 440 -0.63 3.34 -21.35
C ALA A 440 0.21 3.55 -20.08
N ASP A 441 0.30 2.55 -19.21
CA ASP A 441 0.98 2.57 -17.91
C ASP A 441 2.49 2.80 -18.08
N ILE A 442 3.06 3.80 -17.40
CA ILE A 442 4.48 4.15 -17.48
C ILE A 442 5.38 3.01 -16.98
N PHE A 443 4.96 2.25 -15.96
CA PHE A 443 5.72 1.11 -15.44
C PHE A 443 5.82 0.02 -16.50
N VAL A 444 4.71 -0.28 -17.16
CA VAL A 444 4.63 -1.30 -18.23
C VAL A 444 5.44 -0.84 -19.44
N LYS A 445 5.28 0.43 -19.90
CA LYS A 445 6.08 0.99 -21.00
C LYS A 445 7.58 0.92 -20.74
N THR A 446 7.98 1.27 -19.53
CA THR A 446 9.40 1.21 -19.13
C THR A 446 9.90 -0.23 -19.12
N ALA A 447 9.07 -1.17 -18.62
CA ALA A 447 9.41 -2.59 -18.64
C ALA A 447 9.54 -3.15 -20.06
N GLU A 448 8.64 -2.81 -20.98
CA GLU A 448 8.73 -3.22 -22.40
C GLU A 448 10.01 -2.68 -23.06
N GLN A 449 10.38 -1.42 -22.79
CA GLN A 449 11.62 -0.85 -23.31
C GLN A 449 12.85 -1.56 -22.75
N LEU A 450 12.87 -1.91 -21.46
CA LEU A 450 13.96 -2.69 -20.85
C LEU A 450 14.05 -4.08 -21.46
N LEU A 451 12.93 -4.78 -21.64
CA LEU A 451 12.88 -6.10 -22.27
C LEU A 451 13.39 -6.07 -23.72
N SER A 452 13.04 -5.03 -24.48
CA SER A 452 13.45 -4.90 -25.89
C SER A 452 14.95 -4.75 -26.10
N GLN A 453 15.67 -4.30 -25.08
CA GLN A 453 17.11 -4.08 -25.09
C GLN A 453 17.84 -4.99 -24.08
N TRP A 454 17.12 -5.97 -23.52
CA TRP A 454 17.67 -6.86 -22.50
C TRP A 454 18.96 -7.54 -22.95
N ASN A 455 19.97 -7.42 -22.11
CA ASN A 455 21.23 -8.13 -22.27
C ASN A 455 21.78 -8.49 -20.87
N PRO A 456 21.81 -9.76 -20.49
CA PRO A 456 22.31 -10.20 -19.18
C PRO A 456 23.75 -9.74 -18.88
N LYS A 457 24.59 -9.51 -19.93
CA LYS A 457 25.97 -9.04 -19.77
C LYS A 457 26.08 -7.53 -19.55
N ASN A 458 25.03 -6.76 -19.90
CA ASN A 458 25.04 -5.29 -19.89
C ASN A 458 23.81 -4.69 -19.20
N THR A 459 23.26 -5.36 -18.22
CA THR A 459 22.02 -4.95 -17.53
C THR A 459 22.07 -3.50 -17.06
N ASN A 460 23.14 -3.09 -16.37
CA ASN A 460 23.28 -1.72 -15.85
C ASN A 460 23.33 -0.67 -16.97
N SER A 461 24.00 -0.95 -18.08
CA SER A 461 24.05 0.02 -19.19
C SER A 461 22.69 0.16 -19.89
N VAL A 462 21.91 -0.91 -19.98
CA VAL A 462 20.54 -0.88 -20.50
C VAL A 462 19.65 -0.06 -19.57
N ILE A 463 19.70 -0.29 -18.26
CA ILE A 463 18.94 0.48 -17.28
C ILE A 463 19.29 1.96 -17.39
N GLN A 464 20.59 2.33 -17.41
CA GLN A 464 21.02 3.71 -17.52
C GLN A 464 20.55 4.40 -18.81
N LYS A 465 20.59 3.68 -19.94
CA LYS A 465 20.13 4.19 -21.23
C LYS A 465 18.62 4.47 -21.20
N ILE A 466 17.84 3.46 -20.83
CA ILE A 466 16.37 3.57 -20.78
C ILE A 466 15.93 4.61 -19.74
N SER A 467 16.60 4.68 -18.59
CA SER A 467 16.32 5.69 -17.58
C SER A 467 16.44 7.10 -18.13
N ARG A 468 17.49 7.42 -18.88
CA ARG A 468 17.67 8.74 -19.50
C ARG A 468 16.60 9.05 -20.54
N GLU A 469 16.25 8.07 -21.39
CA GLU A 469 15.23 8.25 -22.43
C GLU A 469 13.84 8.52 -21.81
N VAL A 470 13.47 7.76 -20.76
CA VAL A 470 12.20 7.93 -20.05
C VAL A 470 12.19 9.24 -19.25
N GLU A 471 13.28 9.54 -18.53
CA GLU A 471 13.41 10.78 -17.74
C GLU A 471 13.27 12.04 -18.61
N GLN A 472 13.91 12.05 -19.76
CA GLN A 472 13.79 13.19 -20.68
C GLN A 472 12.34 13.41 -21.09
N LYS A 473 11.65 12.36 -21.50
CA LYS A 473 10.26 12.43 -21.95
C LYS A 473 9.30 12.84 -20.83
N GLU A 474 9.42 12.22 -19.66
CA GLU A 474 8.57 12.56 -18.52
C GLU A 474 8.86 13.95 -17.97
N SER A 475 10.11 14.39 -18.01
CA SER A 475 10.51 15.77 -17.65
C SER A 475 9.84 16.83 -18.53
N GLU A 476 9.69 16.57 -19.84
CA GLU A 476 8.97 17.45 -20.75
C GLU A 476 7.48 17.50 -20.39
N ILE A 477 6.85 16.37 -20.13
CA ILE A 477 5.43 16.25 -19.74
C ILE A 477 5.16 17.00 -18.43
N ILE A 478 6.00 16.79 -17.40
CA ILE A 478 5.87 17.47 -16.10
C ILE A 478 6.06 18.98 -16.27
N THR A 479 7.05 19.40 -17.07
CA THR A 479 7.32 20.82 -17.33
C THR A 479 6.13 21.49 -18.01
N GLU A 480 5.52 20.84 -19.00
CA GLU A 480 4.30 21.35 -19.66
C GLU A 480 3.13 21.43 -18.65
N ALA A 481 2.91 20.39 -17.84
CA ALA A 481 1.85 20.38 -16.85
C ALA A 481 2.01 21.51 -15.82
N LEU A 482 3.21 21.71 -15.28
CA LEU A 482 3.51 22.75 -14.29
C LEU A 482 3.48 24.17 -14.90
N SER A 483 3.82 24.33 -16.18
CA SER A 483 3.77 25.64 -16.88
C SER A 483 2.35 26.19 -16.92
N LYS A 484 1.32 25.36 -17.01
CA LYS A 484 -0.11 25.73 -16.94
C LYS A 484 -0.47 26.38 -15.60
N HIS A 485 0.33 26.12 -14.55
CA HIS A 485 0.21 26.73 -13.22
C HIS A 485 1.18 27.91 -12.99
N GLY A 486 1.83 28.40 -14.05
CA GLY A 486 2.80 29.50 -13.96
C GLY A 486 4.09 29.11 -13.23
N ILE A 487 4.45 27.82 -13.28
CA ILE A 487 5.68 27.28 -12.67
C ILE A 487 6.63 26.86 -13.80
N ASP A 488 7.75 27.58 -13.94
CA ASP A 488 8.81 27.17 -14.87
C ASP A 488 9.63 26.04 -14.26
N TRP A 489 9.40 24.80 -14.75
CA TRP A 489 10.09 23.60 -14.31
C TRP A 489 11.19 23.17 -15.29
N SER A 490 11.61 24.07 -16.16
CA SER A 490 12.67 23.79 -17.13
C SER A 490 14.01 23.49 -16.44
N LEU A 491 14.82 22.65 -17.07
CA LEU A 491 16.17 22.31 -16.60
C LEU A 491 17.17 22.64 -17.72
N ASN A 492 18.16 23.42 -17.38
CA ASN A 492 19.34 23.62 -18.23
C ASN A 492 20.54 22.89 -17.59
N PRO A 493 20.99 21.77 -18.14
CA PRO A 493 22.06 20.96 -17.56
C PRO A 493 23.44 21.65 -17.56
N PHE A 494 23.58 22.73 -18.31
CA PHE A 494 24.84 23.50 -18.40
C PHE A 494 24.97 24.58 -17.32
N ILE A 495 23.90 24.85 -16.55
CA ILE A 495 23.95 25.83 -15.45
C ILE A 495 24.49 25.14 -14.19
N LYS A 496 25.48 25.76 -13.55
CA LYS A 496 25.98 25.29 -12.27
C LYS A 496 24.89 25.34 -11.21
N SER A 497 24.88 24.34 -10.30
CA SER A 497 23.96 24.33 -9.17
C SER A 497 24.22 25.53 -8.25
N VAL A 498 23.15 26.13 -7.74
CA VAL A 498 23.25 27.20 -6.73
C VAL A 498 23.72 26.63 -5.40
N THR A 499 24.46 27.43 -4.65
CA THR A 499 24.83 27.05 -3.28
C THR A 499 23.75 27.50 -2.28
N PRO A 500 23.63 26.84 -1.13
CA PRO A 500 22.62 27.18 -0.12
C PRO A 500 22.66 28.63 0.38
N GLU A 501 23.86 29.24 0.37
CA GLU A 501 24.10 30.61 0.83
C GLU A 501 23.46 31.65 -0.10
N MET A 502 23.30 31.33 -1.38
CA MET A 502 22.69 32.19 -2.39
C MET A 502 21.16 32.26 -2.24
N LEU A 503 20.56 31.38 -1.46
CA LEU A 503 19.10 31.27 -1.32
C LEU A 503 18.67 31.78 0.05
N ILE A 504 17.77 32.75 0.08
CA ILE A 504 17.18 33.29 1.31
C ILE A 504 15.75 32.78 1.39
N LEU A 505 15.52 31.84 2.30
CA LEU A 505 14.22 31.21 2.55
C LEU A 505 13.60 31.81 3.81
N THR A 506 12.36 32.29 3.69
CA THR A 506 11.54 32.74 4.83
C THR A 506 10.12 32.23 4.64
N TRP A 507 9.36 32.13 5.75
CA TRP A 507 7.98 31.71 5.70
C TRP A 507 7.14 32.35 6.79
N SER A 508 5.83 32.36 6.59
CA SER A 508 4.85 32.84 7.55
C SER A 508 3.58 31.98 7.51
N ALA A 509 2.86 31.92 8.62
CA ALA A 509 1.54 31.32 8.69
C ALA A 509 0.57 32.30 9.35
N GLU A 510 -0.61 32.49 8.75
CA GLU A 510 -1.63 33.44 9.16
C GLU A 510 -3.02 32.79 9.11
N MET A 511 -3.81 32.97 10.18
CA MET A 511 -5.21 32.53 10.18
C MET A 511 -6.05 33.46 9.32
N ILE A 512 -6.68 32.93 8.29
CA ILE A 512 -7.58 33.65 7.38
C ILE A 512 -9.02 33.59 7.92
N SER A 513 -9.40 32.48 8.52
CA SER A 513 -10.67 32.26 9.21
C SER A 513 -10.48 31.32 10.41
N ARG A 514 -11.57 30.98 11.12
CA ARG A 514 -11.51 30.07 12.29
C ARG A 514 -11.00 28.66 11.95
N ASP A 515 -11.11 28.25 10.69
CA ASP A 515 -10.81 26.90 10.20
C ASP A 515 -9.84 26.89 9.01
N LEU A 516 -9.26 28.07 8.64
CA LEU A 516 -8.39 28.19 7.46
C LEU A 516 -7.08 28.90 7.83
N LEU A 517 -5.97 28.19 7.72
CA LEU A 517 -4.62 28.70 7.89
C LEU A 517 -3.96 28.90 6.53
N ARG A 518 -3.38 30.06 6.31
CA ARG A 518 -2.55 30.36 5.13
C ARG A 518 -1.08 30.21 5.46
N VAL A 519 -0.40 29.30 4.80
CA VAL A 519 1.05 29.13 4.89
C VAL A 519 1.69 29.74 3.63
N LYS A 520 2.62 30.67 3.84
CA LYS A 520 3.33 31.37 2.75
C LYS A 520 4.82 31.14 2.87
N VAL A 521 5.43 30.68 1.79
CA VAL A 521 6.88 30.52 1.65
C VAL A 521 7.40 31.57 0.71
N ASN A 522 8.43 32.31 1.10
CA ASN A 522 9.12 33.29 0.28
C ASN A 522 10.55 32.82 0.05
N LEU A 523 11.01 32.91 -1.18
CA LEU A 523 12.36 32.55 -1.57
C LEU A 523 12.97 33.64 -2.42
N ARG A 524 14.19 34.05 -2.08
CA ARG A 524 15.00 34.96 -2.86
C ARG A 524 16.29 34.28 -3.30
N ASN A 525 16.62 34.41 -4.59
CA ASN A 525 17.92 34.06 -5.11
C ASN A 525 18.80 35.30 -5.10
N SER A 526 19.73 35.40 -4.15
CA SER A 526 20.70 36.51 -4.07
C SER A 526 22.00 36.21 -4.81
N GLY A 527 22.07 35.08 -5.50
CA GLY A 527 23.22 34.67 -6.30
C GLY A 527 23.16 35.23 -7.73
N LYS A 528 24.26 35.03 -8.46
CA LYS A 528 24.40 35.42 -9.89
C LYS A 528 24.05 34.27 -10.85
N ILE A 529 23.50 33.18 -10.35
CA ILE A 529 23.20 31.96 -11.10
C ILE A 529 21.73 31.64 -10.87
N ASP A 530 21.04 31.24 -11.95
CA ASP A 530 19.64 30.77 -11.84
C ASP A 530 19.54 29.48 -11.05
N ALA A 531 18.64 29.46 -10.11
CA ALA A 531 18.24 28.22 -9.42
C ALA A 531 17.14 27.53 -10.23
N GLN A 532 17.20 26.19 -10.30
CA GLN A 532 16.29 25.43 -11.15
C GLN A 532 15.56 24.36 -10.32
N ARG A 533 14.28 24.13 -10.66
CA ARG A 533 13.44 23.09 -10.08
C ARG A 533 13.46 23.05 -8.55
N LEU A 534 13.32 24.23 -7.95
CA LEU A 534 13.26 24.35 -6.50
C LEU A 534 11.90 23.95 -5.97
N ILE A 535 11.90 23.25 -4.86
CA ILE A 535 10.71 22.93 -4.10
C ILE A 535 10.96 23.15 -2.61
N ALA A 536 10.01 23.78 -1.93
CA ALA A 536 10.02 23.88 -0.48
C ALA A 536 8.94 22.96 0.11
N VAL A 537 9.23 22.34 1.26
CA VAL A 537 8.36 21.35 1.89
C VAL A 537 8.32 21.60 3.39
N THR A 538 7.14 21.51 4.01
CA THR A 538 7.01 21.59 5.46
C THR A 538 7.32 20.26 6.13
N ARG A 539 7.91 20.32 7.32
CA ARG A 539 8.08 19.21 8.25
C ARG A 539 7.48 19.59 9.59
N ALA A 540 6.48 18.86 10.04
CA ALA A 540 5.78 19.11 11.31
C ALA A 540 5.40 17.78 11.96
N SER A 541 5.22 17.76 13.29
CA SER A 541 4.75 16.60 14.04
C SER A 541 3.26 16.32 13.82
N ASN A 542 2.47 17.34 13.45
CA ASN A 542 1.07 17.16 13.12
C ASN A 542 0.89 16.87 11.62
N GLY A 543 0.10 15.85 11.29
CA GLY A 543 -0.16 15.45 9.92
C GLY A 543 -0.94 16.48 9.07
N ILE A 544 -1.30 17.66 9.61
CA ILE A 544 -2.02 18.72 8.90
C ILE A 544 -1.05 19.67 8.22
N LEU A 545 0.02 20.04 8.93
CA LEU A 545 1.05 20.95 8.44
C LEU A 545 2.29 20.23 7.93
N ASP A 546 2.37 18.93 8.15
CA ASP A 546 3.46 18.13 7.62
C ASP A 546 3.30 17.91 6.11
N SER A 547 4.42 17.88 5.40
CA SER A 547 4.48 17.52 3.99
C SER A 547 3.69 18.43 3.03
N LEU A 548 3.48 19.72 3.37
CA LEU A 548 2.96 20.69 2.42
C LEU A 548 4.02 21.07 1.40
N GLU A 549 3.73 20.96 0.11
CA GLU A 549 4.66 21.20 -0.97
C GLU A 549 4.43 22.54 -1.66
N PHE A 550 5.50 23.32 -1.78
CA PHE A 550 5.53 24.60 -2.46
C PHE A 550 6.46 24.52 -3.68
N PRO A 551 5.97 24.14 -4.86
CA PRO A 551 6.78 24.08 -6.05
C PRO A 551 7.12 25.51 -6.49
N ILE A 552 8.39 25.81 -6.50
CA ILE A 552 8.90 27.14 -6.84
C ILE A 552 9.30 27.18 -8.32
N GLY A 553 9.94 26.13 -8.79
CA GLY A 553 10.44 26.04 -10.16
C GLY A 553 11.77 26.73 -10.34
N LYS A 554 11.96 27.37 -11.49
CA LYS A 554 13.12 28.20 -11.80
C LYS A 554 13.01 29.55 -11.09
N LEU A 555 14.10 29.97 -10.47
CA LEU A 555 14.23 31.28 -9.85
C LEU A 555 15.51 31.95 -10.38
N VAL A 556 15.34 32.97 -11.23
CA VAL A 556 16.47 33.68 -11.84
C VAL A 556 17.31 34.40 -10.80
N SER A 557 18.52 34.75 -11.21
CA SER A 557 19.44 35.57 -10.41
C SER A 557 18.76 36.84 -9.90
N GLU A 558 18.94 37.15 -8.61
CA GLU A 558 18.39 38.32 -7.90
C GLU A 558 16.86 38.40 -7.80
N GLU A 559 16.13 37.39 -8.21
CA GLU A 559 14.67 37.32 -8.19
C GLU A 559 14.12 36.89 -6.81
N ASN A 560 12.90 37.38 -6.52
CA ASN A 560 12.08 36.96 -5.37
C ASN A 560 10.82 36.28 -5.89
N THR A 561 10.42 35.23 -5.21
CA THR A 561 9.12 34.57 -5.45
C THR A 561 8.45 34.20 -4.16
N SER A 562 7.14 34.01 -4.21
CA SER A 562 6.37 33.47 -3.07
C SER A 562 5.37 32.44 -3.53
N ARG A 563 5.12 31.43 -2.68
CA ARG A 563 4.07 30.42 -2.86
C ARG A 563 3.23 30.33 -1.60
N THR A 564 1.94 30.07 -1.76
CA THR A 564 0.98 30.08 -0.66
C THR A 564 0.08 28.85 -0.76
N ILE A 565 -0.19 28.23 0.39
CA ILE A 565 -1.14 27.12 0.52
C ILE A 565 -2.10 27.46 1.64
N ASP A 566 -3.39 27.28 1.40
CA ASP A 566 -4.45 27.44 2.39
C ASP A 566 -4.84 26.04 2.93
N VAL A 567 -4.75 25.84 4.25
CA VAL A 567 -4.94 24.56 4.93
C VAL A 567 -6.14 24.63 5.84
N LYS A 568 -7.11 23.72 5.71
CA LYS A 568 -8.21 23.58 6.66
C LYS A 568 -7.72 22.94 7.96
N ILE A 569 -8.00 23.60 9.08
CA ILE A 569 -7.64 23.15 10.42
C ILE A 569 -8.91 22.77 11.16
N PRO A 570 -9.02 21.56 11.76
CA PRO A 570 -10.12 21.20 12.63
C PRO A 570 -10.24 22.15 13.83
N ALA A 571 -11.46 22.47 14.20
CA ALA A 571 -11.72 23.33 15.38
C ALA A 571 -11.09 22.71 16.65
N GLY A 572 -10.32 23.51 17.39
CA GLY A 572 -9.67 23.11 18.65
C GLY A 572 -8.22 22.62 18.53
N MET A 573 -7.63 22.59 17.33
CA MET A 573 -6.28 22.03 17.13
C MET A 573 -5.14 23.07 17.22
N MET A 574 -5.44 24.35 17.47
CA MET A 574 -4.47 25.46 17.48
C MET A 574 -3.97 25.85 18.88
N GLU A 575 -4.22 25.06 19.92
CA GLU A 575 -3.80 25.45 21.30
C GLU A 575 -2.31 25.19 21.59
N GLU A 576 -1.61 24.39 20.76
CA GLU A 576 -0.16 24.20 20.90
C GLU A 576 0.57 24.66 19.63
N GLN A 577 1.48 25.63 19.80
CA GLN A 577 2.38 26.07 18.72
C GLN A 577 3.44 24.99 18.47
N GLU A 578 3.13 24.03 17.60
CA GLU A 578 4.11 23.04 17.20
C GLU A 578 5.18 23.66 16.27
N PRO A 579 6.44 23.26 16.42
CA PRO A 579 7.51 23.74 15.56
C PRO A 579 7.32 23.18 14.13
N VAL A 580 7.23 24.09 13.15
CA VAL A 580 7.23 23.75 11.73
C VAL A 580 8.58 24.12 11.13
N GLU A 581 9.18 23.20 10.41
CA GLU A 581 10.41 23.39 9.64
C GLU A 581 10.07 23.42 8.15
N ILE A 582 10.63 24.39 7.40
CA ILE A 582 10.58 24.40 5.95
C ILE A 582 11.92 23.90 5.39
N LEU A 583 11.87 22.90 4.56
CA LEU A 583 13.00 22.30 3.86
C LEU A 583 12.99 22.73 2.40
N LEU A 584 14.12 23.16 1.86
CA LEU A 584 14.29 23.54 0.46
C LEU A 584 15.16 22.51 -0.26
N PHE A 585 14.70 22.05 -1.41
CA PHE A 585 15.38 21.06 -2.25
C PHE A 585 15.61 21.56 -3.66
N ASP A 586 16.66 21.06 -4.32
CA ASP A 586 16.94 21.24 -5.74
C ASP A 586 16.31 20.14 -6.61
N HIS A 587 16.61 20.18 -7.91
CA HIS A 587 16.12 19.21 -8.89
C HIS A 587 16.56 17.75 -8.64
N ASN A 588 17.66 17.55 -7.95
CA ASN A 588 18.15 16.22 -7.55
C ASN A 588 17.63 15.78 -6.20
N LEU A 589 16.65 16.49 -5.64
CA LEU A 589 16.12 16.29 -4.30
C LEU A 589 17.18 16.44 -3.20
N LYS A 590 18.27 17.15 -3.52
CA LYS A 590 19.29 17.47 -2.52
C LYS A 590 18.78 18.60 -1.65
N LYS A 591 18.78 18.36 -0.33
CA LYS A 591 18.44 19.42 0.65
C LYS A 591 19.44 20.55 0.55
N LEU A 592 18.96 21.74 0.21
CA LEU A 592 19.75 22.97 0.11
C LEU A 592 19.73 23.72 1.44
N LYS A 593 18.55 23.88 2.04
CA LYS A 593 18.35 24.74 3.21
C LYS A 593 17.19 24.26 4.07
N SER A 594 17.22 24.63 5.35
CA SER A 594 16.05 24.52 6.22
C SER A 594 15.89 25.76 7.10
N VAL A 595 14.64 26.11 7.39
CA VAL A 595 14.29 27.20 8.30
C VAL A 595 13.20 26.70 9.27
N ARG A 596 13.52 26.71 10.56
CA ARG A 596 12.61 26.32 11.63
C ARG A 596 12.08 27.58 12.33
N ARG A 597 10.79 27.63 12.60
CA ARG A 597 10.20 28.61 13.51
C ARG A 597 10.21 27.98 14.91
N GLN A 598 10.80 28.69 15.85
CA GLN A 598 10.67 28.37 17.28
C GLN A 598 9.31 28.77 17.81
#